data_83a365846bbf2a2dd0cbc8e6508cf1a8
#
_entry.id   83a365846bbf2a2dd0cbc8e6508cf1a8
#
_cell.length_a   1.000
_cell.length_b   1.000
_cell.length_c   1.000
_cell.angle_alpha   90.00
_cell.angle_beta   90.00
_cell.angle_gamma   90.00
#
_symmetry.space_group_name_H-M   'P 1'
#
loop_
_entity.id
_entity.type
_entity.pdbx_description
1 polymer ?
#
loop_
_entity_poly.entity_id
_entity_poly.type
_entity_poly.pdbx_seq_one_letter_code
_entity_poly.pdbx_strand_id
1 'polypeptide(L)'
;MLLKLQTKVVSLPMEKLFLGALITLCSFMFAIDAVGQDFQYHGFIAQGIIDVENSDFVDDDGAVSPKLTEVGFNASYQLNDNLRLAGQVVYLNGGNRYAEDVRIDYALLDWSVYKSESWQANLYLGRFKNNHWLYSSSRDIPFARPSIILPQSVYFDGFRDIAVGGDGAALKISHSDDDYGNFDFNLSYGTSIISDKQGEIILGDQIKGSLEQNYDFQTSLYWQPSFSSWRFGISYLDSVFSYNAMDFSDIFFDGEFSFKFYTMNALYEGERWELSGEIYQEVFDSQGFYTPTYNKAPVGQGMYVQSRFKVSDELTLLARYENFYNDRDDKNGEAMSEEFGGLIPAYFGYHRDSVIGLSYDFSSNLRLRLEYHWLQGGGRLTPVVLPNPSANDHKNWELWAMQLMYWF
;
A
#
# COMPACT_ATOMS: atom_id res chain seq x y z
N MET A 1 15.12 -21.12 -56.25
CA MET A 1 14.23 -21.92 -55.35
C MET A 1 14.85 -21.91 -53.98
N LEU A 2 14.55 -20.90 -53.18
CA LEU A 2 15.08 -20.66 -51.83
C LEU A 2 13.97 -20.98 -50.82
N LEU A 3 14.10 -22.05 -50.07
CA LEU A 3 13.22 -22.40 -48.98
C LEU A 3 13.40 -21.38 -47.81
N LYS A 4 12.35 -20.65 -47.49
CA LYS A 4 12.23 -19.89 -46.25
C LYS A 4 11.79 -20.85 -45.13
N LEU A 5 12.69 -21.22 -44.25
CA LEU A 5 12.34 -21.79 -42.94
C LEU A 5 11.77 -20.70 -42.05
N GLN A 6 10.45 -20.73 -41.84
CA GLN A 6 9.81 -19.95 -40.76
C GLN A 6 9.91 -20.73 -39.45
N THR A 7 10.80 -20.34 -38.58
CA THR A 7 10.80 -20.77 -37.17
C THR A 7 9.61 -20.14 -36.47
N LYS A 8 8.56 -20.91 -36.19
CA LYS A 8 7.50 -20.52 -35.25
C LYS A 8 8.11 -20.51 -33.85
N VAL A 9 8.35 -19.33 -33.32
CA VAL A 9 8.57 -19.15 -31.89
C VAL A 9 7.23 -19.40 -31.22
N VAL A 10 7.08 -20.52 -30.54
CA VAL A 10 5.94 -20.82 -29.68
C VAL A 10 6.15 -20.02 -28.41
N SER A 11 5.47 -18.90 -28.28
CA SER A 11 5.37 -18.16 -27.01
C SER A 11 4.55 -19.03 -26.04
N LEU A 12 5.21 -19.61 -25.06
CA LEU A 12 4.53 -20.20 -23.91
C LEU A 12 3.78 -19.09 -23.18
N PRO A 13 2.50 -19.26 -22.81
CA PRO A 13 1.79 -18.28 -22.03
C PRO A 13 2.51 -18.06 -20.68
N MET A 14 2.65 -16.81 -20.29
CA MET A 14 3.41 -16.36 -19.10
C MET A 14 3.02 -17.12 -17.82
N GLU A 15 1.75 -17.52 -17.69
CA GLU A 15 1.23 -18.37 -16.60
C GLU A 15 1.96 -19.72 -16.46
N LYS A 16 2.32 -20.37 -17.58
CA LYS A 16 3.02 -21.66 -17.55
C LYS A 16 4.52 -21.50 -17.22
N LEU A 17 5.11 -20.38 -17.61
CA LEU A 17 6.49 -20.02 -17.21
C LEU A 17 6.55 -19.72 -15.71
N PHE A 18 5.54 -19.03 -15.19
CA PHE A 18 5.43 -18.69 -13.76
C PHE A 18 5.21 -19.94 -12.89
N LEU A 19 4.31 -20.83 -13.31
CA LEU A 19 4.07 -22.10 -12.61
C LEU A 19 5.33 -23.01 -12.64
N GLY A 20 6.05 -23.03 -13.76
CA GLY A 20 7.32 -23.74 -13.90
C GLY A 20 8.43 -23.17 -13.01
N ALA A 21 8.54 -21.84 -12.95
CA ALA A 21 9.48 -21.15 -12.07
C ALA A 21 9.15 -21.36 -10.58
N LEU A 22 7.86 -21.36 -10.22
CA LEU A 22 7.39 -21.62 -8.86
C LEU A 22 7.69 -23.06 -8.41
N ILE A 23 7.46 -24.06 -9.29
CA ILE A 23 7.77 -25.47 -9.03
C ILE A 23 9.29 -25.66 -8.89
N THR A 24 10.09 -24.99 -9.72
CA THR A 24 11.56 -25.05 -9.65
C THR A 24 12.07 -24.36 -8.39
N LEU A 25 11.47 -23.25 -7.97
CA LEU A 25 11.79 -22.55 -6.72
C LEU A 25 11.44 -23.41 -5.50
N CYS A 26 10.26 -24.05 -5.49
CA CYS A 26 9.87 -25.00 -4.45
C CYS A 26 10.82 -26.22 -4.39
N SER A 27 11.29 -26.71 -5.53
CA SER A 27 12.25 -27.84 -5.57
C SER A 27 13.63 -27.44 -5.05
N PHE A 28 14.04 -26.17 -5.24
CA PHE A 28 15.28 -25.63 -4.66
C PHE A 28 15.18 -25.47 -3.15
N MET A 29 13.99 -25.20 -2.60
CA MET A 29 13.78 -25.03 -1.15
C MET A 29 14.06 -26.32 -0.34
N PHE A 30 13.79 -27.50 -0.91
CA PHE A 30 14.12 -28.78 -0.24
C PHE A 30 15.63 -29.10 -0.20
N ALA A 31 16.46 -28.34 -0.91
CA ALA A 31 17.92 -28.53 -0.95
C ALA A 31 18.69 -27.60 0.01
N ILE A 32 18.01 -26.68 0.72
CA ILE A 32 18.67 -25.61 1.49
C ILE A 32 18.79 -25.92 2.99
N ASP A 33 18.35 -27.08 3.47
CA ASP A 33 18.54 -27.51 4.88
C ASP A 33 20.01 -27.54 5.36
N ALA A 34 20.97 -27.24 4.49
CA ALA A 34 22.40 -27.21 4.76
C ALA A 34 23.02 -25.80 4.80
N VAL A 35 22.23 -24.73 4.57
CA VAL A 35 22.71 -23.34 4.66
C VAL A 35 22.52 -22.88 6.11
N GLY A 36 23.62 -22.58 6.79
CA GLY A 36 23.71 -22.39 8.24
C GLY A 36 22.77 -21.29 8.80
N GLN A 37 22.80 -21.08 10.11
CA GLN A 37 21.96 -20.15 10.90
C GLN A 37 21.92 -18.70 10.38
N ASP A 38 22.80 -18.34 9.45
CA ASP A 38 22.95 -16.98 8.90
C ASP A 38 21.94 -16.66 7.77
N PHE A 39 21.27 -17.67 7.19
CA PHE A 39 20.31 -17.50 6.10
C PHE A 39 18.89 -17.84 6.57
N GLN A 40 17.98 -16.90 6.38
CA GLN A 40 16.55 -17.05 6.67
C GLN A 40 15.73 -16.75 5.42
N TYR A 41 14.66 -17.48 5.23
CA TYR A 41 13.71 -17.23 4.14
C TYR A 41 12.28 -17.51 4.60
N HIS A 42 11.34 -16.80 4.00
CA HIS A 42 9.91 -16.97 4.21
C HIS A 42 9.16 -16.66 2.91
N GLY A 43 7.96 -17.16 2.81
CA GLY A 43 7.12 -16.88 1.67
C GLY A 43 5.65 -16.92 2.03
N PHE A 44 4.83 -16.38 1.12
CA PHE A 44 3.38 -16.44 1.24
C PHE A 44 2.72 -16.52 -0.13
N ILE A 45 1.53 -17.11 -0.15
CA ILE A 45 0.60 -17.12 -1.27
C ILE A 45 -0.77 -16.78 -0.72
N ALA A 46 -1.39 -15.75 -1.27
CA ALA A 46 -2.76 -15.39 -0.98
C ALA A 46 -3.53 -15.25 -2.29
N GLN A 47 -4.64 -15.97 -2.40
CA GLN A 47 -5.56 -15.89 -3.53
C GLN A 47 -6.94 -15.56 -3.00
N GLY A 48 -7.54 -14.52 -3.55
CA GLY A 48 -8.90 -14.15 -3.24
C GLY A 48 -9.77 -14.03 -4.46
N ILE A 49 -11.05 -13.80 -4.18
CA ILE A 49 -12.07 -13.35 -5.12
C ILE A 49 -12.77 -12.14 -4.51
N ILE A 50 -13.18 -11.22 -5.35
CA ILE A 50 -13.84 -9.99 -4.97
C ILE A 50 -14.97 -9.70 -5.96
N ASP A 51 -16.07 -9.18 -5.48
CA ASP A 51 -17.21 -8.74 -6.27
C ASP A 51 -17.55 -7.31 -5.88
N VAL A 52 -17.75 -6.45 -6.86
CA VAL A 52 -18.01 -5.02 -6.66
C VAL A 52 -19.28 -4.65 -7.44
N GLU A 53 -20.27 -4.12 -6.75
CA GLU A 53 -21.52 -3.64 -7.35
C GLU A 53 -21.49 -2.11 -7.49
N ASN A 54 -21.82 -1.61 -8.67
CA ASN A 54 -21.94 -0.18 -9.00
C ASN A 54 -20.63 0.62 -8.94
N SER A 55 -19.48 -0.04 -9.17
CA SER A 55 -18.17 0.63 -9.23
C SER A 55 -17.13 -0.23 -9.95
N ASP A 56 -16.22 0.39 -10.71
CA ASP A 56 -15.07 -0.25 -11.34
C ASP A 56 -13.84 -0.27 -10.40
N PHE A 57 -14.04 -0.39 -9.11
CA PHE A 57 -12.95 -0.39 -8.12
C PHE A 57 -11.89 -1.47 -8.40
N VAL A 58 -12.30 -2.64 -8.90
CA VAL A 58 -11.40 -3.77 -9.20
C VAL A 58 -11.43 -4.14 -10.68
N ASP A 59 -12.61 -4.31 -11.23
CA ASP A 59 -12.89 -4.66 -12.62
C ASP A 59 -14.05 -3.81 -13.14
N ASP A 60 -14.16 -3.70 -14.46
CA ASP A 60 -15.19 -2.94 -15.18
C ASP A 60 -16.32 -3.82 -15.75
N ASP A 61 -16.35 -5.11 -15.42
CA ASP A 61 -17.31 -6.07 -15.95
C ASP A 61 -18.46 -6.42 -14.98
N GLY A 62 -18.38 -5.99 -13.71
CA GLY A 62 -19.38 -6.24 -12.67
C GLY A 62 -19.53 -7.71 -12.29
N ALA A 63 -18.58 -8.58 -12.64
CA ALA A 63 -18.56 -9.98 -12.28
C ALA A 63 -17.59 -10.26 -11.11
N VAL A 64 -17.73 -11.42 -10.47
CA VAL A 64 -16.79 -11.87 -9.45
C VAL A 64 -15.37 -11.97 -10.05
N SER A 65 -14.45 -11.19 -9.53
CA SER A 65 -13.09 -11.06 -10.02
C SER A 65 -12.10 -11.89 -9.19
N PRO A 66 -11.15 -12.62 -9.82
CA PRO A 66 -10.03 -13.25 -9.14
C PRO A 66 -8.85 -12.29 -8.92
N LYS A 67 -8.95 -11.01 -9.27
CA LYS A 67 -7.89 -10.00 -9.15
C LYS A 67 -7.69 -9.57 -7.68
N LEU A 68 -7.31 -10.55 -6.87
CA LEU A 68 -6.96 -10.42 -5.45
C LEU A 68 -5.87 -11.45 -5.14
N THR A 69 -4.80 -11.43 -5.95
CA THR A 69 -3.67 -12.36 -5.88
C THR A 69 -2.45 -11.66 -5.31
N GLU A 70 -1.84 -12.25 -4.30
CA GLU A 70 -0.62 -11.75 -3.68
C GLU A 70 0.32 -12.93 -3.39
N VAL A 71 1.52 -12.91 -3.97
CA VAL A 71 2.55 -13.93 -3.76
C VAL A 71 3.84 -13.21 -3.38
N GLY A 72 4.51 -13.66 -2.33
CA GLY A 72 5.76 -13.05 -1.91
C GLY A 72 6.78 -14.06 -1.42
N PHE A 73 8.03 -13.71 -1.64
CA PHE A 73 9.18 -14.44 -1.13
C PHE A 73 10.21 -13.44 -0.59
N ASN A 74 10.64 -13.65 0.64
CA ASN A 74 11.70 -12.87 1.25
C ASN A 74 12.84 -13.75 1.73
N ALA A 75 14.03 -13.18 1.73
CA ALA A 75 15.22 -13.81 2.26
C ALA A 75 16.11 -12.78 2.94
N SER A 76 16.86 -13.23 3.94
CA SER A 76 17.90 -12.44 4.56
C SER A 76 19.15 -13.27 4.84
N TYR A 77 20.30 -12.61 4.79
CA TYR A 77 21.59 -13.22 5.06
C TYR A 77 22.41 -12.34 6.00
N GLN A 78 22.81 -12.90 7.14
CA GLN A 78 23.67 -12.23 8.12
C GLN A 78 25.11 -12.30 7.64
N LEU A 79 25.68 -11.15 7.25
CA LEU A 79 27.08 -11.06 6.80
C LEU A 79 28.07 -11.11 7.98
N ASN A 80 27.72 -10.46 9.08
CA ASN A 80 28.41 -10.46 10.36
C ASN A 80 27.49 -9.91 11.46
N ASP A 81 27.94 -9.78 12.69
CA ASP A 81 27.14 -9.36 13.85
C ASP A 81 26.36 -8.04 13.65
N ASN A 82 26.84 -7.17 12.77
CA ASN A 82 26.28 -5.83 12.55
C ASN A 82 25.70 -5.61 11.17
N LEU A 83 25.92 -6.50 10.20
CA LEU A 83 25.49 -6.32 8.83
C LEU A 83 24.62 -7.47 8.34
N ARG A 84 23.45 -7.15 7.81
CA ARG A 84 22.51 -8.11 7.22
C ARG A 84 22.05 -7.60 5.86
N LEU A 85 22.02 -8.48 4.87
CA LEU A 85 21.31 -8.26 3.60
C LEU A 85 19.90 -8.80 3.74
N ALA A 86 18.90 -8.07 3.25
CA ALA A 86 17.51 -8.52 3.24
C ALA A 86 16.80 -8.06 1.97
N GLY A 87 15.90 -8.90 1.46
CA GLY A 87 15.14 -8.59 0.28
C GLY A 87 13.81 -9.35 0.22
N GLN A 88 12.82 -8.76 -0.46
CA GLN A 88 11.52 -9.35 -0.76
C GLN A 88 11.13 -9.05 -2.20
N VAL A 89 10.65 -10.07 -2.89
CA VAL A 89 10.00 -9.96 -4.18
C VAL A 89 8.54 -10.33 -4.01
N VAL A 90 7.63 -9.54 -4.61
CA VAL A 90 6.19 -9.80 -4.57
C VAL A 90 5.60 -9.74 -5.97
N TYR A 91 4.61 -10.59 -6.22
CA TYR A 91 3.66 -10.46 -7.32
C TYR A 91 2.32 -10.04 -6.74
N LEU A 92 1.74 -9.00 -7.28
CA LEU A 92 0.45 -8.46 -6.85
C LEU A 92 -0.46 -8.27 -8.07
N ASN A 93 -1.73 -8.65 -7.91
CA ASN A 93 -2.78 -8.33 -8.86
C ASN A 93 -4.02 -7.86 -8.09
N GLY A 94 -4.37 -6.59 -8.23
CA GLY A 94 -5.50 -5.95 -7.57
C GLY A 94 -6.50 -5.31 -8.52
N GLY A 95 -6.42 -5.64 -9.82
CA GLY A 95 -7.27 -5.02 -10.84
C GLY A 95 -6.98 -3.53 -11.01
N ASN A 96 -8.03 -2.71 -11.04
CA ASN A 96 -7.91 -1.26 -11.22
C ASN A 96 -7.27 -0.52 -10.03
N ARG A 97 -7.14 -1.17 -8.87
CA ARG A 97 -6.59 -0.55 -7.65
C ARG A 97 -5.09 -0.25 -7.75
N TYR A 98 -4.34 -1.14 -8.37
CA TYR A 98 -2.89 -1.03 -8.57
C TYR A 98 -2.42 -1.93 -9.71
N ALA A 99 -1.28 -1.58 -10.32
CA ALA A 99 -0.73 -2.32 -11.45
C ALA A 99 -0.42 -3.79 -11.09
N GLU A 100 -0.86 -4.71 -11.97
CA GLU A 100 -0.42 -6.10 -11.91
C GLU A 100 1.05 -6.16 -12.30
N ASP A 101 1.92 -6.58 -11.37
CA ASP A 101 3.35 -6.68 -11.62
C ASP A 101 4.08 -7.57 -10.61
N VAL A 102 5.28 -8.00 -11.01
CA VAL A 102 6.32 -8.57 -10.13
C VAL A 102 7.29 -7.45 -9.76
N ARG A 103 7.42 -7.17 -8.48
CA ARG A 103 8.26 -6.06 -8.01
C ARG A 103 9.17 -6.45 -6.85
N ILE A 104 10.26 -5.73 -6.72
CA ILE A 104 11.10 -5.77 -5.53
C ILE A 104 10.44 -4.87 -4.50
N ASP A 105 9.89 -5.48 -3.46
CA ASP A 105 9.24 -4.77 -2.35
C ASP A 105 10.27 -4.06 -1.47
N TYR A 106 11.35 -4.75 -1.12
CA TYR A 106 12.55 -4.18 -0.54
C TYR A 106 13.80 -4.99 -0.91
N ALA A 107 14.95 -4.30 -0.95
CA ALA A 107 16.29 -4.90 -1.13
C ALA A 107 17.31 -3.98 -0.48
N LEU A 108 17.81 -4.32 0.69
CA LEU A 108 18.56 -3.41 1.53
C LEU A 108 19.72 -4.07 2.29
N LEU A 109 20.70 -3.25 2.62
CA LEU A 109 21.70 -3.50 3.64
C LEU A 109 21.17 -2.92 4.96
N ASP A 110 21.00 -3.75 5.97
CA ASP A 110 20.69 -3.38 7.36
C ASP A 110 21.99 -3.35 8.16
N TRP A 111 22.39 -2.17 8.56
CA TRP A 111 23.60 -1.96 9.36
C TRP A 111 23.23 -1.52 10.78
N SER A 112 23.48 -2.40 11.76
CA SER A 112 23.37 -2.06 13.18
C SER A 112 24.54 -1.17 13.58
N VAL A 113 24.32 0.14 13.52
CA VAL A 113 25.38 1.16 13.80
C VAL A 113 25.64 1.34 15.28
N TYR A 114 24.64 1.01 16.12
CA TYR A 114 24.73 1.06 17.58
C TYR A 114 23.81 0.06 18.23
N LYS A 115 24.28 -0.63 19.27
CA LYS A 115 23.49 -1.57 20.07
C LYS A 115 23.98 -1.57 21.53
N SER A 116 23.04 -1.39 22.45
CA SER A 116 23.24 -1.53 23.91
C SER A 116 22.04 -2.26 24.52
N GLU A 117 21.97 -2.38 25.84
CA GLU A 117 20.82 -3.00 26.52
C GLU A 117 19.51 -2.26 26.25
N SER A 118 19.54 -0.92 26.21
CA SER A 118 18.34 -0.08 26.09
C SER A 118 18.24 0.67 24.75
N TRP A 119 19.27 0.67 23.90
CA TRP A 119 19.28 1.38 22.63
C TRP A 119 19.71 0.48 21.48
N GLN A 120 19.00 0.64 20.36
CA GLN A 120 19.41 0.06 19.08
C GLN A 120 19.23 1.13 17.98
N ALA A 121 20.26 1.27 17.12
CA ALA A 121 20.17 2.12 15.94
C ALA A 121 20.62 1.34 14.71
N ASN A 122 19.76 1.32 13.68
CA ASN A 122 19.99 0.64 12.40
C ASN A 122 19.92 1.66 11.26
N LEU A 123 20.90 1.59 10.35
CA LEU A 123 20.91 2.32 9.08
C LEU A 123 20.56 1.34 7.95
N TYR A 124 19.50 1.62 7.22
CA TYR A 124 19.08 0.88 6.03
C TYR A 124 19.52 1.61 4.78
N LEU A 125 20.18 0.90 3.87
CA LEU A 125 20.66 1.44 2.59
C LEU A 125 20.13 0.57 1.45
N GLY A 126 19.53 1.19 0.44
CA GLY A 126 18.88 0.53 -0.69
C GLY A 126 17.37 0.77 -0.73
N ARG A 127 16.61 -0.19 -1.25
CA ARG A 127 15.15 -0.13 -1.24
C ARG A 127 14.61 -0.60 0.11
N PHE A 128 13.95 0.29 0.83
CA PHE A 128 13.42 0.01 2.16
C PHE A 128 11.91 0.27 2.24
N LYS A 129 11.28 -0.27 3.28
CA LYS A 129 9.89 0.00 3.66
C LYS A 129 9.81 1.08 4.74
N ASN A 130 8.88 1.98 4.58
CA ASN A 130 8.61 3.06 5.54
C ASN A 130 7.69 2.61 6.68
N ASN A 131 7.84 3.24 7.86
CA ASN A 131 7.05 2.97 9.06
C ASN A 131 6.28 4.22 9.50
N HIS A 132 5.72 4.98 8.57
CA HIS A 132 5.01 6.22 8.90
C HIS A 132 3.57 6.00 9.35
N TRP A 133 2.91 4.90 8.94
CA TRP A 133 1.58 4.48 9.38
C TRP A 133 1.63 3.10 10.04
N LEU A 134 0.58 2.71 10.78
CA LEU A 134 0.55 1.45 11.54
C LEU A 134 0.85 0.21 10.68
N TYR A 135 0.34 0.17 9.44
CA TYR A 135 0.45 -0.99 8.56
C TYR A 135 1.29 -0.73 7.29
N SER A 136 2.00 0.40 7.18
CA SER A 136 2.74 0.73 5.97
C SER A 136 3.82 -0.30 5.63
N SER A 137 4.61 -0.74 6.60
CA SER A 137 5.67 -1.73 6.39
C SER A 137 5.18 -3.17 6.16
N SER A 138 3.95 -3.49 6.60
CA SER A 138 3.34 -4.82 6.45
C SER A 138 2.30 -4.89 5.33
N ARG A 139 2.09 -3.79 4.58
CA ARG A 139 1.04 -3.67 3.58
C ARG A 139 1.07 -4.79 2.52
N ASP A 140 2.26 -5.18 2.07
CA ASP A 140 2.45 -6.22 1.05
C ASP A 140 2.65 -7.62 1.64
N ILE A 141 2.24 -7.82 2.90
CA ILE A 141 2.28 -9.11 3.61
C ILE A 141 0.86 -9.44 4.08
N PRO A 142 0.06 -10.22 3.31
CA PRO A 142 -1.37 -10.42 3.56
C PRO A 142 -1.70 -10.91 4.97
N PHE A 143 -0.92 -11.83 5.51
CA PHE A 143 -1.17 -12.39 6.85
C PHE A 143 -0.82 -11.44 8.00
N ALA A 144 0.01 -10.41 7.75
CA ALA A 144 0.46 -9.44 8.77
C ALA A 144 -0.46 -8.22 8.89
N ARG A 145 -1.36 -7.98 7.94
CA ARG A 145 -2.33 -6.87 8.00
C ARG A 145 -3.67 -7.32 8.60
N PRO A 146 -4.48 -6.40 9.15
CA PRO A 146 -5.71 -6.76 9.87
C PRO A 146 -6.87 -7.20 8.96
N SER A 147 -6.88 -6.78 7.70
CA SER A 147 -7.97 -6.91 6.74
C SER A 147 -7.47 -7.28 5.34
N ILE A 148 -8.36 -7.75 4.45
CA ILE A 148 -8.06 -7.98 3.03
C ILE A 148 -7.76 -6.65 2.36
N ILE A 149 -8.70 -5.70 2.48
CA ILE A 149 -8.55 -4.34 1.98
C ILE A 149 -8.26 -3.44 3.19
N LEU A 150 -7.09 -2.80 3.19
CA LEU A 150 -6.74 -1.81 4.21
C LEU A 150 -7.63 -0.57 4.09
N PRO A 151 -7.81 0.21 5.16
CA PRO A 151 -8.61 1.44 5.12
C PRO A 151 -8.16 2.38 3.99
N GLN A 152 -8.97 2.54 2.94
CA GLN A 152 -8.63 3.36 1.79
C GLN A 152 -8.51 4.85 2.13
N SER A 153 -9.16 5.28 3.21
CA SER A 153 -9.01 6.64 3.74
C SER A 153 -7.56 6.99 4.09
N VAL A 154 -6.75 6.02 4.54
CA VAL A 154 -5.34 6.21 4.95
C VAL A 154 -4.39 5.44 4.01
N TYR A 155 -4.71 4.19 3.68
CA TYR A 155 -3.87 3.29 2.88
C TYR A 155 -4.33 3.22 1.43
N PHE A 156 -4.54 4.37 0.82
CA PHE A 156 -5.04 4.44 -0.54
C PHE A 156 -4.20 3.58 -1.51
N ASP A 157 -4.86 2.68 -2.25
CA ASP A 157 -4.19 1.73 -3.13
C ASP A 157 -3.49 2.39 -4.31
N GLY A 158 -4.01 3.51 -4.83
CA GLY A 158 -3.38 4.28 -5.90
C GLY A 158 -1.98 4.83 -5.55
N PHE A 159 -1.67 5.02 -4.25
CA PHE A 159 -0.35 5.44 -3.78
C PHE A 159 0.49 4.30 -3.19
N ARG A 160 0.05 3.04 -3.34
CA ARG A 160 0.72 1.89 -2.74
C ARG A 160 2.21 1.85 -3.02
N ASP A 161 2.61 2.08 -4.26
CA ASP A 161 3.99 1.87 -4.72
C ASP A 161 4.91 3.06 -4.46
N ILE A 162 4.36 4.24 -4.20
CA ILE A 162 5.12 5.48 -4.07
C ILE A 162 5.20 6.02 -2.64
N ALA A 163 4.32 5.57 -1.74
CA ALA A 163 4.27 6.05 -0.35
C ALA A 163 4.77 5.03 0.68
N VAL A 164 5.00 3.76 0.28
CA VAL A 164 5.28 2.67 1.23
C VAL A 164 6.76 2.35 1.39
N GLY A 165 7.60 2.78 0.45
CA GLY A 165 9.04 2.54 0.47
C GLY A 165 9.76 3.47 -0.49
N GLY A 166 11.08 3.38 -0.55
CA GLY A 166 11.91 4.16 -1.46
C GLY A 166 13.30 3.60 -1.60
N ASP A 167 13.98 4.02 -2.68
CA ASP A 167 15.40 3.78 -2.92
C ASP A 167 16.20 4.92 -2.28
N GLY A 168 16.99 4.62 -1.23
CA GLY A 168 17.71 5.65 -0.49
C GLY A 168 18.27 5.16 0.84
N ALA A 169 18.02 5.92 1.91
CA ALA A 169 18.49 5.58 3.25
C ALA A 169 17.40 5.79 4.30
N ALA A 170 17.37 4.89 5.31
CA ALA A 170 16.49 5.03 6.46
C ALA A 170 17.24 4.74 7.77
N LEU A 171 17.01 5.58 8.77
CA LEU A 171 17.53 5.42 10.14
C LEU A 171 16.38 4.98 11.03
N LYS A 172 16.56 3.88 11.76
CA LYS A 172 15.65 3.38 12.78
C LYS A 172 16.35 3.37 14.12
N ILE A 173 15.75 4.00 15.12
CA ILE A 173 16.26 4.05 16.49
C ILE A 173 15.17 3.55 17.41
N SER A 174 15.48 2.50 18.17
CA SER A 174 14.61 1.97 19.24
C SER A 174 15.24 2.21 20.59
N HIS A 175 14.44 2.61 21.55
CA HIS A 175 14.83 2.77 22.96
C HIS A 175 13.82 2.10 23.87
N SER A 176 14.31 1.31 24.83
CA SER A 176 13.50 0.66 25.85
C SER A 176 13.90 1.20 27.23
N ASP A 177 12.88 1.62 27.99
CA ASP A 177 13.01 2.15 29.34
C ASP A 177 11.96 1.49 30.24
N ASP A 178 12.39 1.07 31.43
CA ASP A 178 11.51 0.34 32.37
C ASP A 178 10.37 1.21 32.91
N ASP A 179 10.60 2.52 33.08
CA ASP A 179 9.62 3.44 33.64
C ASP A 179 8.73 4.07 32.56
N TYR A 180 9.33 4.46 31.40
CA TYR A 180 8.63 5.21 30.35
C TYR A 180 8.15 4.36 29.19
N GLY A 181 8.70 3.13 29.03
CA GLY A 181 8.32 2.20 27.97
C GLY A 181 9.21 2.27 26.74
N ASN A 182 8.67 1.80 25.61
CA ASN A 182 9.40 1.67 24.36
C ASN A 182 9.15 2.83 23.42
N PHE A 183 10.20 3.32 22.78
CA PHE A 183 10.17 4.36 21.77
C PHE A 183 10.81 3.86 20.48
N ASP A 184 10.13 4.04 19.34
CA ASP A 184 10.65 3.75 18.01
C ASP A 184 10.62 5.03 17.17
N PHE A 185 11.79 5.53 16.80
CA PHE A 185 11.95 6.66 15.89
C PHE A 185 12.43 6.16 14.53
N ASN A 186 11.76 6.64 13.46
CA ASN A 186 12.14 6.34 12.09
C ASN A 186 12.33 7.64 11.31
N LEU A 187 13.33 7.68 10.46
CA LEU A 187 13.63 8.76 9.55
C LEU A 187 14.07 8.15 8.23
N SER A 188 13.50 8.59 7.10
CA SER A 188 13.89 8.09 5.79
C SER A 188 13.91 9.19 4.74
N TYR A 189 14.77 9.02 3.75
CA TYR A 189 14.88 9.86 2.57
C TYR A 189 15.24 9.00 1.35
N GLY A 190 14.51 9.19 0.27
CA GLY A 190 14.70 8.43 -0.95
C GLY A 190 13.75 8.85 -2.07
N THR A 191 13.66 8.02 -3.09
CA THR A 191 12.72 8.16 -4.22
C THR A 191 12.19 6.79 -4.62
N SER A 192 11.00 6.75 -5.22
CA SER A 192 10.46 5.55 -5.87
C SER A 192 10.48 5.71 -7.38
N ILE A 193 10.79 4.63 -8.09
CA ILE A 193 10.67 4.60 -9.55
C ILE A 193 9.18 4.44 -9.86
N ILE A 194 8.63 5.37 -10.64
CA ILE A 194 7.23 5.32 -11.10
C ILE A 194 7.23 4.73 -12.50
N SER A 195 6.53 3.61 -12.69
CA SER A 195 6.32 3.04 -14.03
C SER A 195 5.21 3.80 -14.76
N ASP A 196 5.21 3.71 -16.12
CA ASP A 196 4.16 4.31 -16.95
C ASP A 196 2.77 3.84 -16.48
N LYS A 197 2.62 2.54 -16.21
CA LYS A 197 1.38 1.93 -15.70
C LYS A 197 0.91 2.52 -14.38
N GLN A 198 1.83 2.85 -13.50
CA GLN A 198 1.53 3.50 -12.22
C GLN A 198 1.18 4.97 -12.39
N GLY A 199 1.83 5.65 -13.35
CA GLY A 199 1.45 6.99 -13.79
C GLY A 199 0.01 7.01 -14.28
N GLU A 200 -0.41 6.04 -15.12
CA GLU A 200 -1.78 5.89 -15.62
C GLU A 200 -2.80 5.69 -14.48
N ILE A 201 -2.47 4.90 -13.45
CA ILE A 201 -3.34 4.69 -12.27
C ILE A 201 -3.54 5.99 -11.48
N ILE A 202 -2.52 6.83 -11.39
CA ILE A 202 -2.59 8.09 -10.64
C ILE A 202 -3.27 9.19 -11.48
N LEU A 203 -2.88 9.33 -12.73
CA LEU A 203 -3.22 10.47 -13.57
C LEU A 203 -4.31 10.17 -14.61
N GLY A 204 -4.50 8.91 -14.98
CA GLY A 204 -5.40 8.44 -16.06
C GLY A 204 -4.61 7.90 -17.25
N ASP A 205 -5.29 7.08 -18.07
CA ASP A 205 -4.73 6.38 -19.24
C ASP A 205 -4.48 7.29 -20.47
N GLN A 206 -4.91 8.55 -20.38
CA GLN A 206 -4.78 9.52 -21.50
C GLN A 206 -3.49 10.34 -21.43
N ILE A 207 -2.67 10.15 -20.39
CA ILE A 207 -1.37 10.82 -20.26
C ILE A 207 -0.39 10.33 -21.34
N LYS A 208 0.51 11.21 -21.79
CA LYS A 208 1.58 10.90 -22.73
C LYS A 208 2.96 11.21 -22.17
N GLY A 209 3.00 12.06 -21.16
CA GLY A 209 4.20 12.45 -20.46
C GLY A 209 4.59 11.44 -19.39
N SER A 210 5.60 11.78 -18.60
CA SER A 210 6.14 10.95 -17.51
C SER A 210 5.94 11.62 -16.16
N LEU A 211 5.66 10.79 -15.16
CA LEU A 211 5.60 11.19 -13.76
C LEU A 211 6.88 10.72 -13.05
N GLU A 212 7.55 11.61 -12.34
CA GLU A 212 8.76 11.34 -11.58
C GLU A 212 8.60 11.78 -10.13
N GLN A 213 9.08 10.99 -9.18
CA GLN A 213 9.18 11.40 -7.79
C GLN A 213 10.54 12.06 -7.54
N ASN A 214 10.52 13.33 -7.14
CA ASN A 214 11.74 14.10 -6.92
C ASN A 214 12.41 13.70 -5.60
N TYR A 215 11.60 13.55 -4.54
CA TYR A 215 12.01 13.00 -3.26
C TYR A 215 10.81 12.53 -2.44
N ASP A 216 11.12 11.70 -1.47
CA ASP A 216 10.22 11.25 -0.40
C ASP A 216 10.96 11.34 0.93
N PHE A 217 10.48 12.18 1.82
CA PHE A 217 10.98 12.35 3.19
C PHE A 217 9.93 11.90 4.18
N GLN A 218 10.29 11.01 5.09
CA GLN A 218 9.35 10.53 6.10
C GLN A 218 10.01 10.45 7.46
N THR A 219 9.22 10.76 8.49
CA THR A 219 9.62 10.56 9.88
C THR A 219 8.44 10.11 10.71
N SER A 220 8.70 9.26 11.70
CA SER A 220 7.69 8.81 12.66
C SER A 220 8.29 8.56 14.03
N LEU A 221 7.46 8.75 15.04
CA LEU A 221 7.77 8.41 16.42
C LEU A 221 6.61 7.59 16.98
N TYR A 222 6.91 6.40 17.48
CA TYR A 222 5.98 5.54 18.21
C TYR A 222 6.39 5.44 19.66
N TRP A 223 5.40 5.38 20.53
CA TRP A 223 5.57 5.21 21.96
C TRP A 223 4.61 4.17 22.50
N GLN A 224 5.13 3.19 23.20
CA GLN A 224 4.38 2.21 23.97
C GLN A 224 4.73 2.38 25.44
N PRO A 225 3.83 2.93 26.28
CA PRO A 225 4.07 3.10 27.72
C PRO A 225 4.39 1.77 28.41
N SER A 226 5.20 1.80 29.45
CA SER A 226 5.49 0.62 30.28
C SER A 226 4.21 -0.02 30.79
N PHE A 227 4.14 -1.35 30.73
CA PHE A 227 2.99 -2.15 31.18
C PHE A 227 1.67 -1.83 30.48
N SER A 228 1.70 -1.17 29.31
CA SER A 228 0.53 -0.77 28.55
C SER A 228 0.35 -1.65 27.30
N SER A 229 -0.91 -2.00 27.00
CA SER A 229 -1.31 -2.58 25.72
C SER A 229 -1.53 -1.52 24.63
N TRP A 230 -1.37 -0.23 24.93
CA TRP A 230 -1.50 0.85 23.98
C TRP A 230 -0.15 1.22 23.38
N ARG A 231 -0.18 1.48 22.06
CA ARG A 231 0.91 2.10 21.30
C ARG A 231 0.36 3.32 20.59
N PHE A 232 1.06 4.44 20.68
CA PHE A 232 0.71 5.70 20.04
C PHE A 232 1.77 6.08 19.02
N GLY A 233 1.37 6.74 17.94
CA GLY A 233 2.30 7.19 16.91
C GLY A 233 1.92 8.56 16.36
N ILE A 234 2.96 9.28 15.95
CA ILE A 234 2.87 10.50 15.14
C ILE A 234 3.80 10.35 13.96
N SER A 235 3.40 10.87 12.80
CA SER A 235 4.27 10.83 11.62
C SER A 235 4.08 12.03 10.71
N TYR A 236 5.12 12.31 9.95
CA TYR A 236 5.16 13.30 8.89
C TYR A 236 5.74 12.69 7.63
N LEU A 237 5.12 13.00 6.50
CA LEU A 237 5.59 12.67 5.16
C LEU A 237 5.58 13.92 4.30
N ASP A 238 6.62 14.11 3.49
CA ASP A 238 6.74 15.15 2.46
C ASP A 238 7.29 14.51 1.19
N SER A 239 6.49 14.49 0.14
CA SER A 239 6.85 13.86 -1.13
C SER A 239 6.49 14.81 -2.28
N VAL A 240 7.42 14.97 -3.23
CA VAL A 240 7.29 15.88 -4.37
C VAL A 240 7.43 15.11 -5.67
N PHE A 241 6.57 15.44 -6.62
CA PHE A 241 6.48 14.83 -7.93
C PHE A 241 6.51 15.90 -9.02
N SER A 242 7.18 15.59 -10.12
CA SER A 242 7.17 16.40 -11.34
C SER A 242 6.50 15.61 -12.46
N TYR A 243 5.63 16.27 -13.20
CA TYR A 243 5.09 15.78 -14.46
C TYR A 243 5.76 16.50 -15.62
N ASN A 244 6.31 15.72 -16.54
CA ASN A 244 6.94 16.21 -17.77
C ASN A 244 6.03 15.84 -18.94
N ALA A 245 5.30 16.83 -19.47
CA ALA A 245 4.40 16.65 -20.61
C ALA A 245 5.20 16.27 -21.86
N MET A 246 4.69 15.35 -22.68
CA MET A 246 5.38 14.92 -23.90
C MET A 246 5.41 16.03 -24.97
N ASP A 247 4.25 16.65 -25.21
CA ASP A 247 4.05 17.75 -26.17
C ASP A 247 2.70 18.45 -25.92
N PHE A 248 2.32 19.37 -26.83
CA PHE A 248 1.05 20.12 -26.75
C PHE A 248 -0.22 19.25 -26.91
N SER A 249 -0.09 17.98 -27.24
CA SER A 249 -1.22 17.04 -27.35
C SER A 249 -1.47 16.27 -26.09
N ASP A 250 -0.65 16.48 -25.06
CA ASP A 250 -0.86 15.91 -23.72
C ASP A 250 -2.04 16.59 -23.03
N ILE A 251 -2.71 15.85 -22.12
CA ILE A 251 -3.85 16.39 -21.37
C ILE A 251 -3.42 17.28 -20.21
N PHE A 252 -2.18 17.11 -19.75
CA PHE A 252 -1.57 17.92 -18.70
C PHE A 252 -0.38 18.71 -19.22
N PHE A 253 -0.04 19.76 -18.49
CA PHE A 253 1.14 20.59 -18.72
C PHE A 253 2.29 20.15 -17.81
N ASP A 254 3.52 20.62 -18.11
CA ASP A 254 4.61 20.51 -17.15
C ASP A 254 4.21 21.15 -15.83
N GLY A 255 4.43 20.42 -14.75
CA GLY A 255 4.03 20.90 -13.44
C GLY A 255 4.59 20.06 -12.30
N GLU A 256 4.37 20.55 -11.10
CA GLU A 256 4.80 19.90 -9.87
C GLU A 256 3.60 19.72 -8.94
N PHE A 257 3.58 18.61 -8.20
CA PHE A 257 2.68 18.46 -7.07
C PHE A 257 3.38 17.81 -5.90
N SER A 258 2.95 18.20 -4.70
CA SER A 258 3.47 17.66 -3.46
C SER A 258 2.38 17.20 -2.53
N PHE A 259 2.70 16.18 -1.74
CA PHE A 259 1.87 15.69 -0.64
C PHE A 259 2.60 15.87 0.68
N LYS A 260 1.94 16.52 1.63
CA LYS A 260 2.42 16.61 3.01
C LYS A 260 1.39 16.02 3.94
N PHE A 261 1.74 14.91 4.58
CA PHE A 261 0.85 14.21 5.52
C PHE A 261 1.31 14.43 6.95
N TYR A 262 0.36 14.76 7.81
CA TYR A 262 0.52 14.84 9.27
C TYR A 262 -0.43 13.82 9.88
N THR A 263 0.12 12.76 10.49
CA THR A 263 -0.68 11.63 10.97
C THR A 263 -0.52 11.43 12.48
N MET A 264 -1.62 11.02 13.12
CA MET A 264 -1.64 10.47 14.46
C MET A 264 -2.31 9.13 14.44
N ASN A 265 -1.80 8.16 15.21
CA ASN A 265 -2.36 6.83 15.31
C ASN A 265 -2.30 6.28 16.73
N ALA A 266 -3.17 5.30 16.97
CA ALA A 266 -3.20 4.54 18.20
C ALA A 266 -3.55 3.07 17.90
N LEU A 267 -2.89 2.16 18.58
CA LEU A 267 -3.12 0.72 18.55
C LEU A 267 -3.21 0.20 19.98
N TYR A 268 -4.27 -0.56 20.27
CA TYR A 268 -4.44 -1.33 21.49
C TYR A 268 -4.44 -2.81 21.17
N GLU A 269 -3.58 -3.57 21.83
CA GLU A 269 -3.48 -5.02 21.68
C GLU A 269 -3.72 -5.69 23.05
N GLY A 270 -4.98 -6.06 23.29
CA GLY A 270 -5.39 -6.79 24.47
C GLY A 270 -5.54 -8.28 24.21
N GLU A 271 -5.96 -9.03 25.22
CA GLU A 271 -6.11 -10.49 25.14
C GLU A 271 -7.12 -10.92 24.06
N ARG A 272 -8.27 -10.23 23.95
CA ARG A 272 -9.33 -10.51 22.98
C ARG A 272 -9.62 -9.37 22.03
N TRP A 273 -9.28 -8.14 22.39
CA TRP A 273 -9.57 -6.95 21.62
C TRP A 273 -8.29 -6.36 21.03
N GLU A 274 -8.34 -6.06 19.76
CA GLU A 274 -7.40 -5.18 19.09
C GLU A 274 -8.21 -3.98 18.58
N LEU A 275 -7.80 -2.77 18.98
CA LEU A 275 -8.39 -1.53 18.52
C LEU A 275 -7.32 -0.72 17.81
N SER A 276 -7.61 -0.24 16.62
CA SER A 276 -6.68 0.63 15.87
C SER A 276 -7.42 1.80 15.26
N GLY A 277 -6.70 2.90 15.11
CA GLY A 277 -7.22 4.08 14.43
C GLY A 277 -6.10 5.01 14.04
N GLU A 278 -6.31 5.68 12.92
CA GLU A 278 -5.42 6.71 12.40
C GLU A 278 -6.25 7.88 11.90
N ILE A 279 -5.72 9.08 12.12
CA ILE A 279 -6.25 10.34 11.58
C ILE A 279 -5.11 11.09 10.91
N TYR A 280 -5.38 11.72 9.78
CA TYR A 280 -4.37 12.54 9.11
C TYR A 280 -4.97 13.77 8.44
N GLN A 281 -4.09 14.74 8.21
CA GLN A 281 -4.28 15.83 7.26
C GLN A 281 -3.29 15.69 6.12
N GLU A 282 -3.77 15.95 4.91
CA GLU A 282 -3.01 15.93 3.66
C GLU A 282 -3.07 17.33 3.06
N VAL A 283 -1.92 17.95 2.82
CA VAL A 283 -1.84 19.15 2.00
C VAL A 283 -1.38 18.72 0.61
N PHE A 284 -2.27 18.84 -0.37
CA PHE A 284 -1.98 18.55 -1.76
C PHE A 284 -1.71 19.87 -2.49
N ASP A 285 -0.43 20.22 -2.68
CA ASP A 285 -0.03 21.42 -3.42
C ASP A 285 0.23 21.04 -4.88
N SER A 286 -0.47 21.70 -5.83
CA SER A 286 -0.33 21.45 -7.26
C SER A 286 -0.10 22.75 -8.01
N GLN A 287 0.97 22.80 -8.80
CA GLN A 287 1.42 23.97 -9.54
C GLN A 287 1.69 23.62 -11.00
N GLY A 288 1.13 24.38 -11.93
CA GLY A 288 1.41 24.28 -13.36
C GLY A 288 0.76 23.11 -14.11
N PHE A 289 0.33 22.09 -13.39
CA PHE A 289 -0.06 20.79 -13.92
C PHE A 289 -1.35 20.81 -14.76
N TYR A 290 -2.47 21.30 -14.22
CA TYR A 290 -3.76 21.36 -14.95
C TYR A 290 -3.79 22.49 -16.00
N THR A 291 -3.17 23.59 -15.69
CA THR A 291 -2.90 24.71 -16.61
C THR A 291 -1.59 25.38 -16.18
N PRO A 292 -0.87 26.08 -17.07
CA PRO A 292 0.39 26.74 -16.73
C PRO A 292 0.32 27.73 -15.56
N THR A 293 -0.88 28.22 -15.24
CA THR A 293 -1.12 29.17 -14.14
C THR A 293 -1.85 28.56 -12.95
N TYR A 294 -2.11 27.25 -12.97
CA TYR A 294 -2.77 26.56 -11.87
C TYR A 294 -1.89 26.56 -10.61
N ASN A 295 -2.47 26.92 -9.50
CA ASN A 295 -1.81 26.90 -8.20
C ASN A 295 -2.86 26.76 -7.10
N LYS A 296 -2.97 25.56 -6.52
CA LYS A 296 -3.89 25.24 -5.43
C LYS A 296 -3.27 24.28 -4.42
N ALA A 297 -3.67 24.43 -3.16
CA ALA A 297 -3.23 23.59 -2.07
C ALA A 297 -4.43 23.24 -1.14
N PRO A 298 -5.40 22.42 -1.61
CA PRO A 298 -6.47 21.94 -0.75
C PRO A 298 -5.92 21.10 0.40
N VAL A 299 -6.67 21.07 1.51
CA VAL A 299 -6.32 20.30 2.70
C VAL A 299 -7.30 19.14 2.86
N GLY A 300 -6.89 17.95 2.46
CA GLY A 300 -7.63 16.73 2.68
C GLY A 300 -7.57 16.24 4.13
N GLN A 301 -8.54 15.44 4.52
CA GLN A 301 -8.58 14.78 5.82
C GLN A 301 -9.04 13.34 5.67
N GLY A 302 -8.34 12.41 6.33
CA GLY A 302 -8.73 11.01 6.38
C GLY A 302 -8.66 10.45 7.79
N MET A 303 -9.53 9.46 8.07
CA MET A 303 -9.49 8.74 9.32
C MET A 303 -10.11 7.34 9.17
N TYR A 304 -9.69 6.44 10.04
CA TYR A 304 -10.45 5.22 10.32
C TYR A 304 -10.40 4.87 11.81
N VAL A 305 -11.37 4.08 12.23
CA VAL A 305 -11.39 3.34 13.50
C VAL A 305 -11.75 1.89 13.19
N GLN A 306 -11.00 0.97 13.79
CA GLN A 306 -11.14 -0.46 13.56
C GLN A 306 -11.10 -1.22 14.88
N SER A 307 -11.91 -2.24 14.97
CA SER A 307 -11.95 -3.17 16.08
C SER A 307 -11.86 -4.60 15.55
N ARG A 308 -11.00 -5.40 16.18
CA ARG A 308 -10.95 -6.84 15.98
C ARG A 308 -11.21 -7.54 17.30
N PHE A 309 -12.10 -8.55 17.27
CA PHE A 309 -12.49 -9.29 18.45
C PHE A 309 -12.22 -10.79 18.24
N LYS A 310 -11.36 -11.36 19.07
CA LYS A 310 -11.04 -12.78 19.08
C LYS A 310 -12.16 -13.54 19.80
N VAL A 311 -13.00 -14.22 19.03
CA VAL A 311 -14.11 -15.06 19.54
C VAL A 311 -13.55 -16.37 20.11
N SER A 312 -12.63 -17.00 19.36
CA SER A 312 -11.85 -18.17 19.76
C SER A 312 -10.39 -17.99 19.31
N ASP A 313 -9.55 -18.99 19.53
CA ASP A 313 -8.16 -18.95 19.04
C ASP A 313 -8.09 -18.94 17.50
N GLU A 314 -9.11 -19.50 16.84
CA GLU A 314 -9.16 -19.59 15.37
C GLU A 314 -10.00 -18.47 14.75
N LEU A 315 -11.05 -17.96 15.44
CA LEU A 315 -12.02 -17.03 14.87
C LEU A 315 -11.87 -15.62 15.41
N THR A 316 -11.60 -14.68 14.51
CA THR A 316 -11.55 -13.23 14.81
C THR A 316 -12.59 -12.50 13.94
N LEU A 317 -13.39 -11.62 14.56
CA LEU A 317 -14.31 -10.71 13.88
C LEU A 317 -13.65 -9.34 13.69
N LEU A 318 -14.06 -8.65 12.63
CA LEU A 318 -13.62 -7.29 12.26
C LEU A 318 -14.84 -6.38 12.14
N ALA A 319 -14.73 -5.15 12.64
CA ALA A 319 -15.60 -4.03 12.31
C ALA A 319 -14.75 -2.77 12.11
N ARG A 320 -15.02 -2.02 11.04
CA ARG A 320 -14.30 -0.77 10.72
C ARG A 320 -15.27 0.27 10.19
N TYR A 321 -14.99 1.53 10.51
CA TYR A 321 -15.56 2.69 9.87
C TYR A 321 -14.43 3.62 9.45
N GLU A 322 -14.54 4.16 8.24
CA GLU A 322 -13.56 5.11 7.71
C GLU A 322 -14.23 6.22 6.91
N ASN A 323 -13.55 7.37 6.85
CA ASN A 323 -13.91 8.44 5.96
C ASN A 323 -12.69 9.23 5.46
N PHE A 324 -12.87 9.87 4.31
CA PHE A 324 -11.91 10.75 3.68
C PHE A 324 -12.64 11.89 2.96
N TYR A 325 -12.02 13.06 2.93
CA TYR A 325 -12.45 14.24 2.20
C TYR A 325 -11.26 14.83 1.45
N ASN A 326 -11.43 15.10 0.16
CA ASN A 326 -10.40 15.75 -0.66
C ASN A 326 -10.09 17.17 -0.16
N ASP A 327 -11.10 17.86 0.37
CA ASP A 327 -10.97 19.15 1.01
C ASP A 327 -11.79 19.19 2.30
N ARG A 328 -11.16 19.57 3.43
CA ARG A 328 -11.83 19.69 4.73
C ARG A 328 -12.91 20.79 4.76
N ASP A 329 -12.79 21.78 3.86
CA ASP A 329 -13.72 22.90 3.76
C ASP A 329 -14.87 22.60 2.76
N ASP A 330 -14.73 21.52 1.95
CA ASP A 330 -15.76 21.01 1.01
C ASP A 330 -16.02 19.50 1.21
N LYS A 331 -16.51 19.12 2.38
CA LYS A 331 -16.74 17.70 2.77
C LYS A 331 -17.78 16.97 1.95
N ASN A 332 -18.59 17.68 1.19
CA ASN A 332 -19.61 17.12 0.32
C ASN A 332 -19.18 17.08 -1.15
N GLY A 333 -18.04 17.72 -1.51
CA GLY A 333 -17.53 17.84 -2.86
C GLY A 333 -18.33 18.78 -3.78
N GLU A 334 -19.23 19.60 -3.21
CA GLU A 334 -20.10 20.49 -3.99
C GLU A 334 -19.32 21.60 -4.68
N ALA A 335 -18.38 22.24 -3.93
CA ALA A 335 -17.54 23.28 -4.48
C ALA A 335 -16.59 22.73 -5.57
N MET A 336 -16.03 21.53 -5.37
CA MET A 336 -15.26 20.81 -6.39
C MET A 336 -16.11 20.56 -7.63
N SER A 337 -17.33 20.04 -7.50
CA SER A 337 -18.22 19.77 -8.63
C SER A 337 -18.58 21.04 -9.41
N GLU A 338 -18.86 22.16 -8.72
CA GLU A 338 -19.12 23.46 -9.33
C GLU A 338 -17.90 23.98 -10.10
N GLU A 339 -16.70 23.82 -9.55
CA GLU A 339 -15.45 24.23 -10.22
C GLU A 339 -15.25 23.50 -11.55
N PHE A 340 -15.56 22.20 -11.61
CA PHE A 340 -15.50 21.41 -12.83
C PHE A 340 -16.78 21.52 -13.68
N GLY A 341 -17.67 22.51 -13.40
CA GLY A 341 -18.89 22.74 -14.17
C GLY A 341 -19.90 21.59 -14.10
N GLY A 342 -19.84 20.78 -13.05
CA GLY A 342 -20.70 19.61 -12.86
C GLY A 342 -20.27 18.36 -13.64
N LEU A 343 -19.14 18.40 -14.35
CA LEU A 343 -18.60 17.24 -15.08
C LEU A 343 -18.11 16.14 -14.13
N ILE A 344 -17.59 16.53 -12.97
CA ILE A 344 -17.22 15.61 -11.90
C ILE A 344 -18.29 15.69 -10.82
N PRO A 345 -19.03 14.60 -10.57
CA PRO A 345 -20.04 14.56 -9.52
C PRO A 345 -19.48 14.85 -8.13
N ALA A 346 -20.23 15.53 -7.28
CA ALA A 346 -19.81 15.93 -5.94
C ALA A 346 -19.32 14.76 -5.06
N TYR A 347 -19.85 13.55 -5.27
CA TYR A 347 -19.43 12.37 -4.48
C TYR A 347 -17.99 11.89 -4.76
N PHE A 348 -17.30 12.40 -5.78
CA PHE A 348 -15.86 12.19 -5.95
C PHE A 348 -15.01 13.04 -5.00
N GLY A 349 -15.59 14.00 -4.29
CA GLY A 349 -14.92 14.79 -3.25
C GLY A 349 -14.69 14.05 -1.93
N TYR A 350 -15.24 12.84 -1.74
CA TYR A 350 -15.14 12.12 -0.49
C TYR A 350 -15.22 10.59 -0.67
N HIS A 351 -14.86 9.87 0.39
CA HIS A 351 -14.99 8.42 0.52
C HIS A 351 -15.42 8.08 1.94
N ARG A 352 -16.39 7.18 2.10
CA ARG A 352 -16.85 6.62 3.38
C ARG A 352 -17.05 5.14 3.22
N ASP A 353 -16.58 4.35 4.18
CA ASP A 353 -16.72 2.90 4.15
C ASP A 353 -17.06 2.36 5.55
N SER A 354 -18.01 1.44 5.60
CA SER A 354 -18.36 0.67 6.78
C SER A 354 -18.13 -0.81 6.49
N VAL A 355 -17.27 -1.45 7.26
CA VAL A 355 -16.78 -2.81 7.00
C VAL A 355 -17.11 -3.72 8.14
N ILE A 356 -17.57 -4.93 7.81
CA ILE A 356 -17.56 -6.08 8.69
C ILE A 356 -16.76 -7.20 8.06
N GLY A 357 -16.12 -8.01 8.88
CA GLY A 357 -15.32 -9.11 8.36
C GLY A 357 -15.06 -10.17 9.42
N LEU A 358 -14.49 -11.27 8.96
CA LEU A 358 -13.99 -12.34 9.81
C LEU A 358 -12.70 -12.93 9.25
N SER A 359 -11.87 -13.46 10.16
CA SER A 359 -10.69 -14.27 9.86
C SER A 359 -10.83 -15.60 10.56
N TYR A 360 -10.54 -16.69 9.87
CA TYR A 360 -10.51 -18.03 10.43
C TYR A 360 -9.17 -18.71 10.17
N ASP A 361 -8.47 -19.09 11.23
CA ASP A 361 -7.18 -19.76 11.18
C ASP A 361 -7.41 -21.28 11.21
N PHE A 362 -7.23 -21.95 10.04
CA PHE A 362 -7.28 -23.42 9.95
C PHE A 362 -6.06 -24.07 10.59
N SER A 363 -4.94 -23.36 10.57
CA SER A 363 -3.67 -23.74 11.20
C SER A 363 -2.83 -22.49 11.47
N SER A 364 -1.64 -22.65 12.05
CA SER A 364 -0.67 -21.57 12.24
C SER A 364 -0.23 -20.87 10.94
N ASN A 365 -0.47 -21.50 9.79
CA ASN A 365 0.05 -21.07 8.48
C ASN A 365 -1.03 -20.94 7.39
N LEU A 366 -2.29 -21.24 7.72
CA LEU A 366 -3.40 -21.20 6.74
C LEU A 366 -4.59 -20.43 7.33
N ARG A 367 -4.95 -19.33 6.67
CA ARG A 367 -6.05 -18.42 7.08
C ARG A 367 -6.99 -18.12 5.93
N LEU A 368 -8.28 -18.07 6.25
CA LEU A 368 -9.33 -17.53 5.40
C LEU A 368 -9.81 -16.20 5.98
N ARG A 369 -10.04 -15.22 5.11
CA ARG A 369 -10.72 -13.96 5.46
C ARG A 369 -11.92 -13.73 4.57
N LEU A 370 -12.93 -13.08 5.14
CA LEU A 370 -14.14 -12.61 4.47
C LEU A 370 -14.41 -11.19 4.93
N GLU A 371 -14.75 -10.29 3.99
CA GLU A 371 -15.10 -8.90 4.26
C GLU A 371 -16.29 -8.48 3.41
N TYR A 372 -17.12 -7.61 3.98
CA TYR A 372 -18.20 -6.93 3.30
C TYR A 372 -18.15 -5.44 3.62
N HIS A 373 -18.30 -4.61 2.58
CA HIS A 373 -18.14 -3.18 2.63
C HIS A 373 -19.37 -2.47 2.09
N TRP A 374 -19.83 -1.43 2.81
CA TRP A 374 -20.84 -0.48 2.36
C TRP A 374 -20.16 0.86 2.12
N LEU A 375 -20.04 1.22 0.85
CA LEU A 375 -19.23 2.37 0.43
C LEU A 375 -20.11 3.50 -0.08
N GLN A 376 -19.62 4.73 0.15
CA GLN A 376 -20.22 5.95 -0.37
C GLN A 376 -19.13 6.91 -0.83
N GLY A 377 -19.26 7.38 -2.07
CA GLY A 377 -18.31 8.31 -2.68
C GLY A 377 -17.21 7.64 -3.50
N GLY A 378 -16.60 8.41 -4.39
CA GLY A 378 -15.56 7.99 -5.31
C GLY A 378 -14.18 8.63 -5.07
N GLY A 379 -14.00 9.36 -3.94
CA GLY A 379 -12.77 10.12 -3.67
C GLY A 379 -11.50 9.27 -3.47
N ARG A 380 -11.63 7.95 -3.43
CA ARG A 380 -10.51 6.99 -3.37
C ARG A 380 -10.58 5.94 -4.48
N LEU A 381 -11.19 6.30 -5.60
CA LEU A 381 -11.10 5.54 -6.85
C LEU A 381 -9.95 6.06 -7.71
N THR A 382 -9.38 5.18 -8.51
CA THR A 382 -8.38 5.53 -9.52
C THR A 382 -9.07 5.81 -10.87
N PRO A 383 -8.55 6.73 -11.70
CA PRO A 383 -7.43 7.62 -11.43
C PRO A 383 -7.80 8.75 -10.46
N VAL A 384 -6.80 9.21 -9.70
CA VAL A 384 -7.01 10.15 -8.59
C VAL A 384 -7.11 11.60 -9.06
N VAL A 385 -6.22 11.97 -9.98
CA VAL A 385 -6.01 13.37 -10.39
C VAL A 385 -7.05 13.81 -11.40
N LEU A 386 -7.47 12.89 -12.27
CA LEU A 386 -8.57 13.12 -13.21
C LEU A 386 -9.61 12.00 -13.01
N PRO A 387 -10.52 12.13 -12.03
CA PRO A 387 -11.54 11.13 -11.77
C PRO A 387 -12.34 10.80 -13.04
N ASN A 388 -12.59 9.50 -13.25
CA ASN A 388 -13.44 9.02 -14.34
C ASN A 388 -14.88 8.76 -13.83
N PRO A 389 -15.86 9.66 -14.05
CA PRO A 389 -17.22 9.44 -13.59
C PRO A 389 -17.90 8.22 -14.21
N SER A 390 -17.42 7.74 -15.36
CA SER A 390 -17.98 6.55 -16.01
C SER A 390 -17.62 5.26 -15.29
N ALA A 391 -16.50 5.25 -14.55
CA ALA A 391 -16.05 4.12 -13.75
C ALA A 391 -16.80 3.97 -12.41
N ASN A 392 -17.58 4.98 -12.03
CA ASN A 392 -18.40 4.96 -10.83
C ASN A 392 -19.54 5.97 -10.94
N ASP A 393 -20.59 5.60 -11.64
CA ASP A 393 -21.76 6.45 -11.89
C ASP A 393 -22.77 6.46 -10.73
N HIS A 394 -22.50 5.67 -9.65
CA HIS A 394 -23.30 5.59 -8.46
C HIS A 394 -22.56 6.13 -7.23
N LYS A 395 -23.29 6.94 -6.45
CA LYS A 395 -22.79 7.45 -5.16
C LYS A 395 -22.55 6.36 -4.12
N ASN A 396 -23.44 5.35 -4.08
CA ASN A 396 -23.40 4.23 -3.15
C ASN A 396 -23.05 2.96 -3.92
N TRP A 397 -22.11 2.22 -3.40
CA TRP A 397 -21.66 0.97 -3.97
C TRP A 397 -21.24 0.01 -2.86
N GLU A 398 -21.12 -1.25 -3.19
CA GLU A 398 -20.86 -2.32 -2.23
C GLU A 398 -19.82 -3.28 -2.79
N LEU A 399 -19.10 -3.93 -1.89
CA LEU A 399 -18.22 -5.03 -2.27
C LEU A 399 -18.16 -6.10 -1.19
N TRP A 400 -17.92 -7.32 -1.62
CA TRP A 400 -17.46 -8.37 -0.73
C TRP A 400 -16.17 -8.98 -1.26
N ALA A 401 -15.31 -9.43 -0.35
CA ALA A 401 -14.05 -10.07 -0.68
C ALA A 401 -13.83 -11.31 0.19
N MET A 402 -13.24 -12.35 -0.42
CA MET A 402 -12.78 -13.56 0.25
C MET A 402 -11.35 -13.84 -0.17
N GLN A 403 -10.47 -14.15 0.79
CA GLN A 403 -9.06 -14.45 0.51
C GLN A 403 -8.58 -15.61 1.38
N LEU A 404 -8.02 -16.65 0.75
CA LEU A 404 -7.31 -17.74 1.39
C LEU A 404 -5.81 -17.47 1.29
N MET A 405 -5.09 -17.57 2.40
CA MET A 405 -3.65 -17.30 2.45
C MET A 405 -2.89 -18.39 3.20
N TYR A 406 -1.73 -18.74 2.65
CA TYR A 406 -0.76 -19.67 3.23
C TYR A 406 0.61 -19.02 3.31
N TRP A 407 1.34 -19.25 4.39
CA TRP A 407 2.71 -18.76 4.56
C TRP A 407 3.60 -19.81 5.23
N PHE A 408 4.91 -19.70 5.06
CA PHE A 408 5.93 -20.64 5.55
C PHE A 408 7.24 -19.95 5.91
#